data_725e87dc17796729a0aa6441726a7bf1
#
_entry.id   725e87dc17796729a0aa6441726a7bf1
#
_cell.length_a   1.000
_cell.length_b   1.000
_cell.length_c   1.000
_cell.angle_alpha   90.00
_cell.angle_beta   90.00
_cell.angle_gamma   90.00
#
_symmetry.space_group_name_H-M   'P 1'
#
loop_
_entity.id
_entity.type
_entity.pdbx_description
1 polymer ?
#
loop_
_entity_poly.entity_id
_entity_poly.type
_entity_poly.pdbx_seq_one_letter_code
_entity_poly.pdbx_strand_id
1 'polypeptide(L)'
;MSFKRLSSRAFTLIELLVVIAIIAILIGLLLPAVQKVREAASRMKCSNNLKQIALATHNYLATFNTFPSAGKGYSWCSTPATGDAKIYNANGLLLLLPYLEQSALYEKFNLNEAFANVSTTLAVNPGNISGAIVGNPLTNGNAALASTLVQAFNCPTDTSAGPNDRLTGGYYGPGGTFKGAATNYDFITSDSDYYRCNNWKTSGALRRMFGENSTTRPTDVIDGLSNTFALGETTKYHSNGAAFAWSYRTHVMVGVDPGTSNPGINLWHLPSVDPTWQNPPYNPVTGRIRTWWAASGSMHSGGSHFAFGDGSVRFLNENTSAVSLEQLSTIAGGEVASVP
;
A
#
# COMPACT_ATOMS: atom_id res chain seq x y z
N MET A 1 -22.59 73.38 8.06
CA MET A 1 -22.04 72.14 7.47
C MET A 1 -23.11 71.45 6.65
N SER A 2 -22.99 71.53 5.34
CA SER A 2 -23.98 70.94 4.41
C SER A 2 -23.58 69.50 4.12
N PHE A 3 -24.37 68.51 4.60
CA PHE A 3 -24.19 67.11 4.25
C PHE A 3 -24.70 66.87 2.82
N LYS A 4 -23.78 66.64 1.88
CA LYS A 4 -24.12 66.13 0.54
C LYS A 4 -24.74 64.74 0.71
N ARG A 5 -26.04 64.61 0.43
CA ARG A 5 -26.69 63.30 0.28
C ARG A 5 -26.08 62.61 -0.92
N LEU A 6 -25.34 61.51 -0.65
CA LEU A 6 -24.95 60.58 -1.68
C LEU A 6 -26.23 59.91 -2.20
N SER A 7 -26.56 60.10 -3.49
CA SER A 7 -27.66 59.41 -4.13
C SER A 7 -27.28 57.93 -4.25
N SER A 8 -27.89 57.07 -3.43
CA SER A 8 -27.80 55.63 -3.61
C SER A 8 -28.54 55.27 -4.88
N ARG A 9 -27.85 54.77 -5.90
CA ARG A 9 -28.46 54.18 -7.07
C ARG A 9 -29.14 52.88 -6.62
N ALA A 10 -30.42 52.78 -6.77
CA ALA A 10 -31.17 51.58 -6.46
C ALA A 10 -30.89 50.51 -7.51
N PHE A 11 -30.50 49.33 -7.07
CA PHE A 11 -30.21 48.18 -7.94
C PHE A 11 -31.51 47.60 -8.46
N THR A 12 -31.62 47.36 -9.76
CA THR A 12 -32.85 46.79 -10.33
C THR A 12 -32.82 45.27 -10.20
N LEU A 13 -34.02 44.68 -10.12
CA LEU A 13 -34.17 43.20 -10.02
C LEU A 13 -33.56 42.51 -11.22
N ILE A 14 -33.63 43.12 -12.42
CA ILE A 14 -33.06 42.60 -13.66
C ILE A 14 -31.51 42.56 -13.60
N GLU A 15 -30.86 43.62 -13.11
CA GLU A 15 -29.39 43.68 -12.94
C GLU A 15 -28.90 42.57 -11.99
N LEU A 16 -29.63 42.34 -10.89
CA LEU A 16 -29.32 41.24 -9.98
C LEU A 16 -29.47 39.87 -10.66
N LEU A 17 -30.56 39.67 -11.39
CA LEU A 17 -30.87 38.40 -12.02
C LEU A 17 -29.88 38.04 -13.13
N VAL A 18 -29.43 39.02 -13.91
CA VAL A 18 -28.39 38.81 -14.93
C VAL A 18 -27.05 38.44 -14.31
N VAL A 19 -26.66 39.10 -13.20
CA VAL A 19 -25.41 38.80 -12.51
C VAL A 19 -25.39 37.37 -11.96
N ILE A 20 -26.46 36.96 -11.26
CA ILE A 20 -26.53 35.59 -10.73
C ILE A 20 -26.57 34.54 -11.84
N ALA A 21 -27.23 34.84 -13.00
CA ALA A 21 -27.23 33.95 -14.15
C ALA A 21 -25.83 33.75 -14.73
N ILE A 22 -25.04 34.85 -14.89
CA ILE A 22 -23.66 34.76 -15.36
C ILE A 22 -22.79 33.97 -14.38
N ILE A 23 -22.91 34.27 -13.07
CA ILE A 23 -22.17 33.53 -12.04
C ILE A 23 -22.51 32.04 -12.06
N ALA A 24 -23.78 31.69 -12.19
CA ALA A 24 -24.22 30.29 -12.25
C ALA A 24 -23.62 29.55 -13.46
N ILE A 25 -23.60 30.20 -14.64
CA ILE A 25 -22.98 29.64 -15.84
C ILE A 25 -21.48 29.44 -15.65
N LEU A 26 -20.78 30.47 -15.10
CA LEU A 26 -19.33 30.38 -14.87
C LEU A 26 -18.98 29.26 -13.88
N ILE A 27 -19.71 29.16 -12.76
CA ILE A 27 -19.51 28.10 -11.76
C ILE A 27 -19.81 26.73 -12.39
N GLY A 28 -20.92 26.61 -13.16
CA GLY A 28 -21.30 25.37 -13.83
C GLY A 28 -20.25 24.84 -14.81
N LEU A 29 -19.49 25.73 -15.47
CA LEU A 29 -18.40 25.35 -16.37
C LEU A 29 -17.08 25.10 -15.64
N LEU A 30 -16.79 25.87 -14.59
CA LEU A 30 -15.53 25.78 -13.83
C LEU A 30 -15.47 24.57 -12.91
N LEU A 31 -16.58 24.20 -12.27
CA LEU A 31 -16.59 23.13 -11.26
C LEU A 31 -16.10 21.77 -11.82
N PRO A 32 -16.57 21.27 -12.97
CA PRO A 32 -16.06 20.03 -13.53
C PRO A 32 -14.58 20.12 -13.95
N ALA A 33 -14.17 21.28 -14.48
CA ALA A 33 -12.78 21.49 -14.87
C ALA A 33 -11.82 21.47 -13.68
N VAL A 34 -12.17 22.14 -12.59
CA VAL A 34 -11.37 22.16 -11.34
C VAL A 34 -11.26 20.75 -10.74
N GLN A 35 -12.35 19.96 -10.76
CA GLN A 35 -12.31 18.59 -10.27
C GLN A 35 -11.34 17.70 -11.07
N LYS A 36 -11.35 17.79 -12.40
CA LYS A 36 -10.40 17.06 -13.26
C LYS A 36 -8.94 17.47 -13.00
N VAL A 37 -8.69 18.76 -12.83
CA VAL A 37 -7.34 19.27 -12.53
C VAL A 37 -6.87 18.77 -11.15
N ARG A 38 -7.72 18.79 -10.14
CA ARG A 38 -7.39 18.25 -8.81
C ARG A 38 -7.07 16.75 -8.84
N GLU A 39 -7.87 15.96 -9.57
CA GLU A 39 -7.61 14.53 -9.72
C GLU A 39 -6.29 14.28 -10.44
N ALA A 40 -6.01 14.98 -11.54
CA ALA A 40 -4.74 14.88 -12.25
C ALA A 40 -3.54 15.26 -11.35
N ALA A 41 -3.65 16.33 -10.57
CA ALA A 41 -2.61 16.74 -9.63
C ALA A 41 -2.38 15.70 -8.52
N SER A 42 -3.45 15.16 -7.97
CA SER A 42 -3.36 14.11 -6.94
C SER A 42 -2.74 12.83 -7.50
N ARG A 43 -3.12 12.43 -8.72
CA ARG A 43 -2.54 11.28 -9.43
C ARG A 43 -1.04 11.47 -9.68
N MET A 44 -0.60 12.66 -10.10
CA MET A 44 0.83 12.97 -10.22
C MET A 44 1.55 12.87 -8.89
N LYS A 45 0.94 13.33 -7.79
CA LYS A 45 1.53 13.24 -6.46
C LYS A 45 1.67 11.78 -6.01
N CYS A 46 0.68 10.91 -6.26
CA CYS A 46 0.76 9.49 -5.94
C CYS A 46 1.87 8.80 -6.75
N SER A 47 1.97 9.07 -8.06
CA SER A 47 3.07 8.60 -8.90
C SER A 47 4.43 9.06 -8.39
N ASN A 48 4.56 10.32 -7.98
CA ASN A 48 5.80 10.86 -7.43
C ASN A 48 6.17 10.24 -6.08
N ASN A 49 5.20 9.95 -5.21
CA ASN A 49 5.44 9.23 -3.97
C ASN A 49 6.04 7.84 -4.27
N LEU A 50 5.41 7.10 -5.17
CA LEU A 50 5.90 5.78 -5.59
C LEU A 50 7.30 5.87 -6.20
N LYS A 51 7.58 6.93 -6.99
CA LYS A 51 8.92 7.19 -7.53
C LYS A 51 9.95 7.45 -6.44
N GLN A 52 9.61 8.19 -5.40
CA GLN A 52 10.50 8.42 -4.25
C GLN A 52 10.79 7.12 -3.51
N ILE A 53 9.79 6.26 -3.29
CA ILE A 53 9.97 4.95 -2.66
C ILE A 53 10.87 4.06 -3.54
N ALA A 54 10.65 4.04 -4.86
CA ALA A 54 11.48 3.29 -5.79
C ALA A 54 12.94 3.79 -5.79
N LEU A 55 13.19 5.09 -5.77
CA LEU A 55 14.53 5.65 -5.63
C LEU A 55 15.17 5.28 -4.28
N ALA A 56 14.39 5.26 -3.20
CA ALA A 56 14.88 4.81 -1.90
C ALA A 56 15.31 3.33 -1.92
N THR A 57 14.63 2.45 -2.69
CA THR A 57 15.07 1.06 -2.87
C THR A 57 16.40 0.96 -3.62
N HIS A 58 16.65 1.83 -4.59
CA HIS A 58 17.92 1.89 -5.30
C HIS A 58 19.05 2.46 -4.43
N ASN A 59 18.78 3.44 -3.59
CA ASN A 59 19.77 3.96 -2.63
C ASN A 59 20.13 2.88 -1.59
N TYR A 60 19.14 2.10 -1.14
CA TYR A 60 19.39 0.93 -0.29
C TYR A 60 20.27 -0.10 -1.03
N LEU A 61 19.94 -0.44 -2.28
CA LEU A 61 20.73 -1.34 -3.12
C LEU A 61 22.18 -0.87 -3.26
N ALA A 62 22.39 0.43 -3.49
CA ALA A 62 23.76 0.99 -3.61
C ALA A 62 24.55 0.86 -2.31
N THR A 63 23.88 0.85 -1.16
CA THR A 63 24.52 0.73 0.16
C THR A 63 24.80 -0.73 0.53
N PHE A 64 23.85 -1.64 0.25
CA PHE A 64 23.89 -3.02 0.73
C PHE A 64 24.14 -4.07 -0.35
N ASN A 65 24.27 -3.67 -1.62
CA ASN A 65 24.43 -4.55 -2.79
C ASN A 65 23.26 -5.55 -3.01
N THR A 66 22.14 -5.37 -2.33
CA THR A 66 20.91 -6.12 -2.49
C THR A 66 19.72 -5.17 -2.37
N PHE A 67 18.61 -5.49 -3.01
CA PHE A 67 17.36 -4.81 -2.72
C PHE A 67 16.91 -5.12 -1.28
N PRO A 68 16.11 -4.25 -0.64
CA PRO A 68 15.56 -4.52 0.68
C PRO A 68 14.66 -5.77 0.62
N SER A 69 14.49 -6.46 1.74
CA SER A 69 13.41 -7.46 1.83
C SER A 69 12.06 -6.80 1.97
N ALA A 70 10.97 -7.46 1.54
CA ALA A 70 9.61 -6.98 1.79
C ALA A 70 9.29 -6.94 3.29
N GLY A 71 10.00 -7.74 4.07
CA GLY A 71 9.93 -7.73 5.52
C GLY A 71 10.75 -8.84 6.13
N LYS A 72 10.81 -8.88 7.46
CA LYS A 72 11.67 -9.79 8.21
C LYS A 72 10.88 -10.52 9.27
N GLY A 73 11.02 -11.86 9.26
CA GLY A 73 10.53 -12.74 10.32
C GLY A 73 9.04 -12.61 10.54
N TYR A 74 8.22 -13.12 9.63
CA TYR A 74 6.77 -13.09 9.75
C TYR A 74 6.29 -14.15 10.73
N SER A 75 5.27 -13.81 11.51
CA SER A 75 4.80 -14.71 12.57
C SER A 75 3.97 -15.86 12.07
N TRP A 76 3.33 -15.74 10.90
CA TRP A 76 2.34 -16.71 10.47
C TRP A 76 2.70 -17.43 9.18
N CYS A 77 2.66 -18.73 9.22
CA CYS A 77 2.80 -19.58 8.05
C CYS A 77 2.26 -21.01 8.31
N SER A 78 1.87 -21.72 7.25
CA SER A 78 1.28 -23.06 7.37
C SER A 78 2.28 -24.19 7.66
N THR A 79 3.57 -23.91 7.50
CA THR A 79 4.64 -24.89 7.73
C THR A 79 5.66 -24.35 8.75
N PRO A 80 5.30 -24.26 10.04
CA PRO A 80 6.11 -23.61 11.07
C PRO A 80 7.53 -24.17 11.18
N ALA A 81 7.74 -25.44 10.92
CA ALA A 81 9.06 -26.07 10.98
C ALA A 81 10.09 -25.50 9.98
N THR A 82 9.63 -24.85 8.91
CA THR A 82 10.49 -24.21 7.90
C THR A 82 10.56 -22.69 8.03
N GLY A 83 9.85 -22.12 9.01
CA GLY A 83 9.81 -20.70 9.27
C GLY A 83 10.95 -20.20 10.17
N ASP A 84 10.92 -18.92 10.46
CA ASP A 84 11.94 -18.28 11.28
C ASP A 84 11.73 -18.62 12.77
N ALA A 85 12.81 -18.95 13.45
CA ALA A 85 12.79 -19.14 14.90
C ALA A 85 12.62 -17.82 15.67
N LYS A 86 12.98 -16.70 15.02
CA LYS A 86 12.91 -15.34 15.58
C LYS A 86 11.95 -14.51 14.75
N ILE A 87 10.88 -14.04 15.37
CA ILE A 87 9.82 -13.28 14.74
C ILE A 87 10.01 -11.79 15.03
N TYR A 88 10.12 -11.00 13.98
CA TYR A 88 10.24 -9.56 14.06
C TYR A 88 8.98 -8.84 13.59
N ASN A 89 8.21 -9.43 12.68
CA ASN A 89 7.05 -8.80 12.04
C ASN A 89 7.37 -7.42 11.47
N ALA A 90 8.56 -7.23 10.89
CA ALA A 90 9.00 -5.97 10.33
C ALA A 90 8.55 -5.83 8.86
N ASN A 91 8.08 -4.65 8.47
CA ASN A 91 7.86 -4.30 7.07
C ASN A 91 9.17 -3.73 6.48
N GLY A 92 9.50 -4.12 5.25
CA GLY A 92 10.69 -3.63 4.55
C GLY A 92 10.66 -2.14 4.23
N LEU A 93 9.50 -1.49 4.16
CA LEU A 93 9.38 -0.03 3.97
C LEU A 93 10.09 0.75 5.08
N LEU A 94 10.20 0.17 6.27
CA LEU A 94 10.97 0.73 7.38
C LEU A 94 12.45 0.96 7.00
N LEU A 95 13.05 0.04 6.24
CA LEU A 95 14.44 0.12 5.82
C LEU A 95 14.71 1.27 4.83
N LEU A 96 13.64 1.82 4.24
CA LEU A 96 13.71 2.92 3.29
C LEU A 96 13.65 4.30 3.95
N LEU A 97 13.27 4.39 5.22
CA LEU A 97 13.12 5.67 5.93
C LEU A 97 14.35 6.58 5.85
N PRO A 98 15.60 6.07 6.03
CA PRO A 98 16.79 6.91 5.91
C PRO A 98 16.95 7.56 4.53
N TYR A 99 16.45 6.89 3.48
CA TYR A 99 16.50 7.35 2.08
C TYR A 99 15.29 8.19 1.67
N LEU A 100 14.32 8.35 2.58
CA LEU A 100 13.10 9.17 2.44
C LEU A 100 13.14 10.40 3.37
N GLU A 101 14.32 10.82 3.79
CA GLU A 101 14.54 11.93 4.73
C GLU A 101 13.84 11.72 6.09
N GLN A 102 13.67 10.47 6.50
CA GLN A 102 13.04 10.08 7.75
C GLN A 102 14.04 9.41 8.73
N SER A 103 15.33 9.78 8.66
CA SER A 103 16.37 9.20 9.53
C SER A 103 16.07 9.37 11.02
N ALA A 104 15.58 10.54 11.42
CA ALA A 104 15.20 10.82 12.81
C ALA A 104 14.03 9.93 13.31
N LEU A 105 13.16 9.47 12.41
CA LEU A 105 12.13 8.49 12.76
C LEU A 105 12.72 7.09 12.82
N TYR A 106 13.57 6.72 11.85
CA TYR A 106 14.24 5.43 11.79
C TYR A 106 15.04 5.12 13.05
N GLU A 107 15.79 6.08 13.55
CA GLU A 107 16.63 5.97 14.75
C GLU A 107 15.85 5.72 16.05
N LYS A 108 14.55 6.02 16.07
CA LYS A 108 13.69 5.75 17.24
C LYS A 108 13.25 4.29 17.34
N PHE A 109 13.30 3.54 16.23
CA PHE A 109 12.90 2.14 16.23
C PHE A 109 13.98 1.24 16.81
N ASN A 110 13.58 0.30 17.64
CA ASN A 110 14.44 -0.80 18.06
C ASN A 110 14.44 -1.90 16.99
N LEU A 111 15.43 -1.88 16.11
CA LEU A 111 15.56 -2.81 14.98
C LEU A 111 15.91 -4.25 15.39
N ASN A 112 16.32 -4.44 16.65
CA ASN A 112 16.72 -5.75 17.18
C ASN A 112 15.52 -6.50 17.82
N GLU A 113 14.37 -5.87 17.89
CA GLU A 113 13.15 -6.45 18.46
C GLU A 113 11.96 -6.34 17.51
N ALA A 114 10.88 -7.06 17.83
CA ALA A 114 9.69 -7.12 16.99
C ALA A 114 8.95 -5.77 16.90
N PHE A 115 8.23 -5.60 15.80
CA PHE A 115 7.46 -4.40 15.48
C PHE A 115 5.96 -4.55 15.76
N ALA A 116 5.47 -5.78 15.80
CA ALA A 116 4.08 -6.07 16.13
C ALA A 116 3.97 -7.36 16.97
N ASN A 117 3.03 -7.35 17.90
CA ASN A 117 2.69 -8.50 18.72
C ASN A 117 1.58 -9.32 18.06
N VAL A 118 1.86 -9.90 16.92
CA VAL A 118 0.98 -10.91 16.32
C VAL A 118 1.30 -12.23 17.01
N SER A 119 0.54 -12.53 18.05
CA SER A 119 0.81 -13.67 18.92
C SER A 119 -0.06 -14.88 18.62
N THR A 120 0.38 -16.04 19.12
CA THR A 120 -0.30 -17.34 19.12
C THR A 120 -1.72 -17.32 19.74
N THR A 121 -2.04 -16.29 20.51
CA THR A 121 -3.34 -16.15 21.19
C THR A 121 -4.45 -15.65 20.26
N LEU A 122 -4.11 -15.23 19.03
CA LEU A 122 -5.14 -14.96 18.04
C LEU A 122 -5.64 -16.28 17.47
N ALA A 123 -6.80 -16.65 17.93
CA ALA A 123 -7.45 -17.97 17.89
C ALA A 123 -7.75 -18.57 16.48
N VAL A 124 -7.11 -18.10 15.41
CA VAL A 124 -7.44 -18.56 14.05
C VAL A 124 -6.67 -19.77 13.63
N ASN A 125 -5.46 -20.01 14.12
CA ASN A 125 -4.71 -21.25 14.01
C ASN A 125 -3.41 -21.18 14.86
N PRO A 126 -3.46 -21.52 16.16
CA PRO A 126 -2.29 -21.40 17.04
C PRO A 126 -1.10 -22.31 16.67
N GLY A 127 -1.31 -23.27 15.75
CA GLY A 127 -0.26 -24.15 15.24
C GLY A 127 0.61 -23.57 14.13
N ASN A 128 0.30 -22.38 13.60
CA ASN A 128 0.94 -21.83 12.42
C ASN A 128 1.96 -20.71 12.71
N ILE A 129 2.53 -20.68 13.89
CA ILE A 129 3.58 -19.74 14.23
C ILE A 129 4.92 -20.44 14.29
N SER A 130 5.86 -19.97 13.47
CA SER A 130 7.15 -20.61 13.26
C SER A 130 8.14 -20.44 14.42
N GLY A 131 8.03 -19.39 15.23
CA GLY A 131 9.03 -19.04 16.22
C GLY A 131 8.52 -18.16 17.34
N ALA A 132 9.45 -17.61 18.11
CA ALA A 132 9.15 -16.69 19.20
C ALA A 132 9.31 -15.22 18.77
N ILE A 133 8.39 -14.37 19.21
CA ILE A 133 8.49 -12.91 19.04
C ILE A 133 9.72 -12.43 19.82
N VAL A 134 10.58 -11.67 19.16
CA VAL A 134 11.81 -11.13 19.75
C VAL A 134 11.47 -9.90 20.57
N GLY A 135 11.69 -9.96 21.87
CA GLY A 135 11.37 -8.87 22.79
C GLY A 135 9.86 -8.67 22.95
N ASN A 136 9.48 -7.44 23.33
CA ASN A 136 8.06 -7.09 23.46
C ASN A 136 7.75 -5.77 22.76
N PRO A 137 7.12 -5.80 21.57
CA PRO A 137 6.83 -4.60 20.78
C PRO A 137 5.91 -3.61 21.49
N LEU A 138 5.17 -4.04 22.51
CA LEU A 138 4.28 -3.16 23.27
C LEU A 138 5.04 -2.29 24.30
N THR A 139 6.25 -2.70 24.67
CA THR A 139 7.07 -1.99 25.67
C THR A 139 8.39 -1.46 25.13
N ASN A 140 8.86 -1.93 23.96
CA ASN A 140 10.11 -1.48 23.34
C ASN A 140 9.97 -0.17 22.53
N GLY A 141 8.75 0.36 22.40
CA GLY A 141 8.44 1.59 21.66
C GLY A 141 8.03 1.37 20.20
N ASN A 142 8.31 0.23 19.57
CA ASN A 142 8.03 0.00 18.15
C ASN A 142 6.53 0.08 17.82
N ALA A 143 5.68 -0.57 18.63
CA ALA A 143 4.24 -0.52 18.43
C ALA A 143 3.66 0.89 18.59
N ALA A 144 4.21 1.70 19.50
CA ALA A 144 3.80 3.09 19.68
C ALA A 144 4.13 3.96 18.45
N LEU A 145 5.29 3.73 17.83
CA LEU A 145 5.74 4.46 16.64
C LEU A 145 4.97 4.05 15.37
N ALA A 146 4.31 2.90 15.38
CA ALA A 146 3.59 2.37 14.22
C ALA A 146 2.45 3.28 13.73
N SER A 147 1.94 4.17 14.59
CA SER A 147 0.91 5.16 14.21
C SER A 147 1.44 6.40 13.50
N THR A 148 2.76 6.54 13.37
CA THR A 148 3.39 7.70 12.73
C THR A 148 3.06 7.72 11.24
N LEU A 149 2.62 8.89 10.74
CA LEU A 149 2.33 9.09 9.34
C LEU A 149 3.59 9.48 8.57
N VAL A 150 3.91 8.70 7.55
CA VAL A 150 4.96 9.04 6.58
C VAL A 150 4.29 9.47 5.28
N GLN A 151 4.46 10.73 4.89
CA GLN A 151 3.75 11.32 3.75
C GLN A 151 4.03 10.58 2.43
N ALA A 152 5.24 10.11 2.22
CA ALA A 152 5.61 9.34 1.03
C ALA A 152 4.81 8.03 0.89
N PHE A 153 4.28 7.49 1.98
CA PHE A 153 3.48 6.27 1.97
C PHE A 153 1.97 6.51 1.81
N ASN A 154 1.55 7.75 1.58
CA ASN A 154 0.15 8.11 1.50
C ASN A 154 -0.22 8.73 0.16
N CYS A 155 -1.18 8.15 -0.54
CA CYS A 155 -1.78 8.71 -1.74
C CYS A 155 -2.93 9.65 -1.35
N PRO A 156 -2.91 10.93 -1.75
CA PRO A 156 -3.94 11.90 -1.35
C PRO A 156 -5.33 11.64 -1.94
N THR A 157 -5.44 10.84 -2.99
CA THR A 157 -6.75 10.42 -3.53
C THR A 157 -7.45 9.39 -2.66
N ASP A 158 -6.70 8.65 -1.85
CA ASP A 158 -7.29 7.66 -0.96
C ASP A 158 -7.76 8.30 0.35
N THR A 159 -9.02 8.69 0.37
CA THR A 159 -9.72 9.24 1.54
C THR A 159 -10.61 8.19 2.23
N SER A 160 -10.49 6.92 1.86
CA SER A 160 -11.42 5.86 2.25
C SER A 160 -11.42 5.53 3.74
N ALA A 161 -10.32 5.82 4.45
CA ALA A 161 -10.21 5.67 5.90
C ALA A 161 -9.26 6.73 6.47
N GLY A 162 -9.46 7.10 7.70
CA GLY A 162 -8.41 7.78 8.47
C GLY A 162 -7.16 6.89 8.53
N PRO A 163 -5.98 7.47 8.61
CA PRO A 163 -4.73 6.72 8.52
C PRO A 163 -4.57 5.61 9.57
N ASN A 164 -5.36 5.65 10.65
CA ASN A 164 -5.24 4.74 11.78
C ASN A 164 -6.54 4.01 12.14
N ASP A 165 -7.60 4.12 11.34
CA ASP A 165 -8.94 3.71 11.79
C ASP A 165 -9.13 2.19 11.89
N ARG A 166 -8.31 1.39 11.20
CA ARG A 166 -8.52 -0.06 11.06
C ARG A 166 -7.36 -0.93 11.50
N LEU A 167 -6.17 -0.37 11.66
CA LEU A 167 -5.00 -1.13 12.08
C LEU A 167 -4.94 -1.20 13.61
N THR A 168 -5.93 -1.85 14.21
CA THR A 168 -6.06 -2.04 15.66
C THR A 168 -6.15 -3.51 16.02
N GLY A 169 -5.92 -3.81 17.29
CA GLY A 169 -5.97 -5.18 17.81
C GLY A 169 -4.76 -6.02 17.43
N GLY A 170 -4.79 -7.28 17.78
CA GLY A 170 -3.66 -8.19 17.56
C GLY A 170 -3.64 -8.86 16.18
N TYR A 171 -4.65 -8.64 15.33
CA TYR A 171 -4.76 -9.28 14.01
C TYR A 171 -4.18 -8.42 12.89
N TYR A 172 -4.52 -7.14 12.87
CA TYR A 172 -4.07 -6.17 11.87
C TYR A 172 -3.31 -4.99 12.47
N GLY A 173 -3.42 -4.76 13.76
CA GLY A 173 -2.70 -3.74 14.48
C GLY A 173 -1.37 -4.23 15.03
N PRO A 174 -0.55 -3.33 15.58
CA PRO A 174 0.73 -3.70 16.18
C PRO A 174 0.57 -4.42 17.51
N GLY A 175 -0.65 -4.52 18.05
CA GLY A 175 -1.00 -5.18 19.29
C GLY A 175 -1.36 -4.24 20.43
N GLY A 176 -1.97 -4.78 21.49
CA GLY A 176 -2.43 -4.00 22.63
C GLY A 176 -3.47 -2.94 22.24
N THR A 177 -3.32 -1.73 22.76
CA THR A 177 -4.14 -0.56 22.44
C THR A 177 -3.53 0.31 21.32
N PHE A 178 -2.35 -0.07 20.81
CA PHE A 178 -1.67 0.69 19.77
C PHE A 178 -2.37 0.58 18.42
N LYS A 179 -2.23 1.61 17.62
CA LYS A 179 -2.75 1.69 16.26
C LYS A 179 -1.59 1.74 15.27
N GLY A 180 -1.79 1.16 14.09
CA GLY A 180 -0.85 1.27 13.00
C GLY A 180 -1.28 2.30 11.96
N ALA A 181 -0.34 2.92 11.28
CA ALA A 181 -0.59 3.75 10.13
C ALA A 181 -0.59 2.90 8.85
N ALA A 182 -1.65 3.04 8.07
CA ALA A 182 -1.77 2.37 6.78
C ALA A 182 -0.87 3.01 5.72
N THR A 183 -0.54 2.23 4.69
CA THR A 183 0.19 2.68 3.50
C THR A 183 -0.62 2.43 2.23
N ASN A 184 -0.42 3.28 1.23
CA ASN A 184 -0.93 3.07 -0.13
C ASN A 184 0.07 2.40 -1.07
N TYR A 185 1.28 2.09 -0.60
CA TYR A 185 2.33 1.50 -1.43
C TYR A 185 2.99 0.36 -0.68
N ASP A 186 3.24 -0.73 -1.36
CA ASP A 186 4.00 -1.83 -0.77
C ASP A 186 4.81 -2.56 -1.85
N PHE A 187 5.72 -3.41 -1.40
CA PHE A 187 6.52 -4.28 -2.26
C PHE A 187 5.63 -5.29 -3.00
N ILE A 188 6.04 -5.61 -4.23
CA ILE A 188 5.45 -6.74 -4.95
C ILE A 188 6.03 -8.02 -4.38
N THR A 189 5.14 -8.81 -3.75
CA THR A 189 5.45 -10.11 -3.14
C THR A 189 4.51 -11.17 -3.66
N SER A 190 4.76 -12.43 -3.38
CA SER A 190 3.77 -13.47 -3.62
C SER A 190 2.69 -13.41 -2.55
N ASP A 191 1.43 -13.52 -2.93
CA ASP A 191 0.32 -13.67 -2.00
C ASP A 191 0.49 -14.92 -1.12
N SER A 192 1.20 -15.94 -1.63
CA SER A 192 1.54 -17.15 -0.89
C SER A 192 2.53 -16.92 0.27
N ASP A 193 3.16 -15.74 0.35
CA ASP A 193 4.08 -15.43 1.45
C ASP A 193 3.39 -15.42 2.82
N TYR A 194 2.09 -15.13 2.88
CA TYR A 194 1.34 -15.25 4.14
C TYR A 194 1.08 -16.69 4.56
N TYR A 195 1.04 -17.62 3.59
CA TYR A 195 0.69 -19.01 3.84
C TYR A 195 1.90 -19.92 3.99
N ARG A 196 2.98 -19.65 3.23
CA ARG A 196 4.18 -20.47 3.20
C ARG A 196 5.35 -19.75 3.86
N CYS A 197 5.91 -20.34 4.91
CA CYS A 197 7.10 -19.80 5.56
C CYS A 197 8.25 -19.70 4.57
N ASN A 198 8.93 -18.57 4.53
CA ASN A 198 10.08 -18.34 3.64
C ASN A 198 9.79 -18.68 2.17
N ASN A 199 8.56 -18.43 1.70
CA ASN A 199 8.11 -18.79 0.35
C ASN A 199 9.05 -18.23 -0.74
N TRP A 200 9.57 -17.04 -0.56
CA TRP A 200 10.51 -16.43 -1.50
C TRP A 200 11.71 -17.32 -1.81
N LYS A 201 12.26 -18.03 -0.82
CA LYS A 201 13.41 -18.92 -1.00
C LYS A 201 13.09 -20.18 -1.82
N THR A 202 11.83 -20.61 -1.83
CA THR A 202 11.38 -21.89 -2.41
C THR A 202 10.59 -21.75 -3.69
N SER A 203 10.19 -20.54 -4.08
CA SER A 203 9.28 -20.27 -5.21
C SER A 203 9.90 -20.47 -6.60
N GLY A 204 11.22 -20.66 -6.72
CA GLY A 204 11.88 -20.92 -8.00
C GLY A 204 11.65 -19.80 -9.02
N ALA A 205 11.20 -20.16 -10.24
CA ALA A 205 10.92 -19.22 -11.33
C ALA A 205 9.73 -18.28 -11.06
N LEU A 206 8.79 -18.67 -10.22
CA LEU A 206 7.64 -17.85 -9.83
C LEU A 206 7.97 -16.83 -8.74
N ARG A 207 9.24 -16.71 -8.37
CA ARG A 207 9.70 -15.77 -7.36
C ARG A 207 9.39 -14.33 -7.78
N ARG A 208 8.85 -13.56 -6.83
CA ARG A 208 8.69 -12.11 -6.98
C ARG A 208 10.01 -11.41 -6.67
N MET A 209 10.12 -10.13 -7.04
CA MET A 209 11.32 -9.35 -6.74
C MET A 209 11.56 -9.21 -5.23
N PHE A 210 10.51 -9.22 -4.44
CA PHE A 210 10.55 -9.11 -2.99
C PHE A 210 9.77 -10.25 -2.32
N GLY A 211 10.06 -10.45 -1.05
CA GLY A 211 9.38 -11.41 -0.19
C GLY A 211 9.96 -11.37 1.22
N GLU A 212 9.47 -12.24 2.10
CA GLU A 212 9.99 -12.40 3.44
C GLU A 212 11.48 -12.79 3.40
N ASN A 213 12.31 -12.03 4.10
CA ASN A 213 13.76 -12.26 4.16
C ASN A 213 14.45 -12.35 2.79
N SER A 214 13.89 -11.70 1.76
CA SER A 214 14.49 -11.70 0.42
C SER A 214 15.82 -10.97 0.38
N THR A 215 16.71 -11.42 -0.51
CA THR A 215 18.05 -10.85 -0.73
C THR A 215 18.30 -10.67 -2.24
N THR A 216 17.30 -10.19 -2.97
CA THR A 216 17.33 -10.04 -4.42
C THR A 216 18.45 -9.10 -4.85
N ARG A 217 19.24 -9.51 -5.84
CA ARG A 217 20.24 -8.69 -6.53
C ARG A 217 19.71 -8.33 -7.92
N PRO A 218 20.22 -7.28 -8.55
CA PRO A 218 19.85 -6.96 -9.94
C PRO A 218 20.09 -8.12 -10.91
N THR A 219 21.13 -8.93 -10.67
CA THR A 219 21.46 -10.11 -11.46
C THR A 219 20.47 -11.28 -11.33
N ASP A 220 19.64 -11.29 -10.29
CA ASP A 220 18.65 -12.33 -10.06
C ASP A 220 17.36 -12.06 -10.87
N VAL A 221 17.20 -10.83 -11.39
CA VAL A 221 16.04 -10.40 -12.17
C VAL A 221 16.30 -10.66 -13.65
N ILE A 222 16.13 -11.91 -14.09
CA ILE A 222 16.50 -12.37 -15.42
C ILE A 222 15.59 -11.77 -16.50
N ASP A 223 14.32 -11.52 -16.20
CA ASP A 223 13.32 -10.92 -17.12
C ASP A 223 13.59 -9.42 -17.37
N GLY A 224 14.56 -8.86 -16.63
CA GLY A 224 15.00 -7.48 -16.71
C GLY A 224 14.25 -6.56 -15.75
N LEU A 225 15.02 -5.67 -15.10
CA LEU A 225 14.47 -4.73 -14.11
C LEU A 225 13.39 -3.81 -14.67
N SER A 226 13.43 -3.48 -15.97
CA SER A 226 12.43 -2.64 -16.63
C SER A 226 11.13 -3.38 -16.96
N ASN A 227 11.10 -4.70 -16.84
CA ASN A 227 9.97 -5.58 -17.14
C ASN A 227 9.42 -6.28 -15.89
N THR A 228 9.97 -5.99 -14.71
CA THR A 228 9.56 -6.66 -13.46
C THR A 228 9.04 -5.62 -12.47
N PHE A 229 7.88 -5.88 -11.90
CA PHE A 229 7.31 -5.04 -10.84
C PHE A 229 8.14 -5.10 -9.56
N ALA A 230 8.36 -3.92 -8.97
CA ALA A 230 9.02 -3.76 -7.68
C ALA A 230 8.05 -3.34 -6.56
N LEU A 231 7.26 -2.31 -6.81
CA LEU A 231 6.31 -1.75 -5.85
C LEU A 231 4.98 -1.51 -6.55
N GLY A 232 3.88 -1.63 -5.81
CA GLY A 232 2.53 -1.38 -6.30
C GLY A 232 1.72 -0.48 -5.39
N GLU A 233 0.73 0.17 -5.97
CA GLU A 233 -0.30 0.86 -5.20
C GLU A 233 -1.31 -0.14 -4.64
N THR A 234 -1.83 0.18 -3.46
CA THR A 234 -2.97 -0.47 -2.82
C THR A 234 -3.82 0.58 -2.10
N THR A 235 -5.00 0.23 -1.66
CA THR A 235 -5.84 1.15 -0.88
C THR A 235 -5.62 0.95 0.62
N LYS A 236 -5.79 2.03 1.40
CA LYS A 236 -5.72 1.98 2.87
C LYS A 236 -6.82 1.13 3.50
N TYR A 237 -7.81 0.73 2.74
CA TYR A 237 -8.94 0.00 3.23
C TYR A 237 -9.43 -1.03 2.24
N HIS A 238 -9.24 -2.28 2.54
CA HIS A 238 -9.78 -3.42 1.79
C HIS A 238 -11.19 -3.76 2.29
N SER A 239 -11.98 -4.44 1.47
CA SER A 239 -13.37 -4.78 1.81
C SER A 239 -13.49 -5.69 3.03
N ASN A 240 -12.49 -6.47 3.34
CA ASN A 240 -12.40 -7.32 4.52
C ASN A 240 -11.95 -6.55 5.80
N GLY A 241 -11.77 -5.24 5.72
CA GLY A 241 -11.32 -4.39 6.82
C GLY A 241 -9.82 -4.40 7.07
N ALA A 242 -9.05 -5.17 6.32
CA ALA A 242 -7.60 -5.19 6.39
C ALA A 242 -6.99 -3.95 5.72
N ALA A 243 -5.77 -3.63 6.08
CA ALA A 243 -4.95 -2.62 5.42
C ALA A 243 -3.47 -2.96 5.62
N PHE A 244 -2.62 -2.49 4.70
CA PHE A 244 -1.18 -2.64 4.85
C PHE A 244 -0.64 -1.58 5.81
N ALA A 245 0.20 -2.02 6.75
CA ALA A 245 0.97 -1.12 7.62
C ALA A 245 2.36 -0.90 7.05
N TRP A 246 2.88 0.32 7.12
CA TRP A 246 4.20 0.61 6.58
C TRP A 246 5.36 0.15 7.47
N SER A 247 5.15 0.03 8.79
CA SER A 247 6.24 -0.28 9.74
C SER A 247 6.30 -1.73 10.18
N TYR A 248 5.21 -2.49 10.03
CA TYR A 248 5.15 -3.88 10.48
C TYR A 248 4.34 -4.75 9.54
N ARG A 249 4.53 -6.05 9.66
CA ARG A 249 3.71 -7.09 9.01
C ARG A 249 2.81 -7.75 10.04
N THR A 250 1.65 -8.16 9.57
CA THR A 250 0.67 -8.91 10.37
C THR A 250 0.30 -10.20 9.65
N HIS A 251 -0.78 -10.84 10.12
CA HIS A 251 -1.19 -12.16 9.70
C HIS A 251 -1.17 -12.42 8.18
N VAL A 252 -1.65 -11.51 7.37
CA VAL A 252 -1.86 -11.78 5.93
C VAL A 252 -1.47 -10.65 5.00
N MET A 253 -1.03 -9.53 5.54
CA MET A 253 -0.69 -8.34 4.78
C MET A 253 0.82 -8.32 4.50
N VAL A 254 1.24 -9.17 3.58
CA VAL A 254 2.67 -9.44 3.30
C VAL A 254 3.25 -8.61 2.15
N GLY A 255 2.40 -7.96 1.36
CA GLY A 255 2.74 -7.12 0.22
C GLY A 255 1.69 -7.21 -0.88
N VAL A 256 1.90 -6.52 -1.98
CA VAL A 256 0.97 -6.45 -3.12
C VAL A 256 1.31 -7.54 -4.14
N ASP A 257 0.32 -8.28 -4.63
CA ASP A 257 0.48 -9.26 -5.71
C ASP A 257 -0.63 -9.10 -6.76
N PRO A 258 -0.35 -8.45 -7.88
CA PRO A 258 -1.35 -8.29 -8.94
C PRO A 258 -1.50 -9.53 -9.83
N GLY A 259 -0.64 -10.55 -9.70
CA GLY A 259 -0.50 -11.66 -10.64
C GLY A 259 -1.12 -12.97 -10.20
N THR A 260 -1.02 -13.37 -8.92
CA THR A 260 -1.49 -14.67 -8.44
C THR A 260 -2.84 -14.63 -7.74
N SER A 261 -3.41 -15.80 -7.49
CA SER A 261 -4.66 -16.12 -6.80
C SER A 261 -5.90 -15.34 -7.24
N ASN A 262 -5.81 -14.02 -7.28
CA ASN A 262 -6.83 -13.10 -7.79
C ASN A 262 -6.16 -12.02 -8.63
N PRO A 263 -5.71 -12.37 -9.85
CA PRO A 263 -4.97 -11.45 -10.69
C PRO A 263 -5.85 -10.28 -11.12
N GLY A 264 -5.33 -9.08 -10.98
CA GLY A 264 -6.04 -7.88 -11.43
C GLY A 264 -5.67 -6.62 -10.67
N ILE A 265 -6.15 -5.52 -11.20
CA ILE A 265 -6.01 -4.17 -10.65
C ILE A 265 -7.41 -3.64 -10.37
N ASN A 266 -7.61 -2.95 -9.24
CA ASN A 266 -8.90 -2.36 -8.89
C ASN A 266 -10.06 -3.37 -8.84
N LEU A 267 -9.81 -4.56 -8.34
CA LEU A 267 -10.87 -5.57 -8.19
C LEU A 267 -11.86 -5.16 -7.10
N TRP A 268 -12.82 -4.34 -7.46
CA TRP A 268 -13.84 -3.80 -6.55
C TRP A 268 -14.84 -4.83 -6.07
N HIS A 269 -15.01 -5.92 -6.80
CA HIS A 269 -15.97 -6.96 -6.51
C HIS A 269 -15.53 -8.33 -7.03
N LEU A 270 -15.37 -9.32 -6.14
CA LEU A 270 -15.26 -10.72 -6.51
C LEU A 270 -16.59 -11.41 -6.24
N PRO A 271 -17.31 -11.85 -7.27
CA PRO A 271 -18.60 -12.52 -7.09
C PRO A 271 -18.50 -13.87 -6.36
N SER A 272 -17.30 -14.47 -6.34
CA SER A 272 -17.06 -15.83 -5.84
C SER A 272 -16.61 -15.90 -4.37
N VAL A 273 -16.40 -14.77 -3.71
CA VAL A 273 -16.01 -14.79 -2.28
C VAL A 273 -17.26 -14.84 -1.42
N ASP A 274 -17.40 -15.94 -0.70
CA ASP A 274 -18.50 -16.19 0.22
C ASP A 274 -18.64 -15.02 1.23
N PRO A 275 -19.83 -14.40 1.33
CA PRO A 275 -20.13 -13.36 2.31
C PRO A 275 -19.90 -13.78 3.76
N THR A 276 -19.83 -15.07 4.07
CA THR A 276 -19.65 -15.58 5.43
C THR A 276 -18.30 -15.25 6.04
N TRP A 277 -17.29 -14.93 5.22
CA TRP A 277 -15.97 -14.44 5.68
C TRP A 277 -15.98 -12.94 5.97
N GLN A 278 -17.08 -12.28 5.72
CA GLN A 278 -17.23 -10.84 5.81
C GLN A 278 -17.96 -10.48 7.10
N ASN A 279 -17.22 -10.33 8.18
CA ASN A 279 -17.77 -9.70 9.38
C ASN A 279 -18.16 -8.26 9.08
N PRO A 280 -19.33 -7.79 9.52
CA PRO A 280 -19.66 -6.36 9.45
C PRO A 280 -18.56 -5.51 10.09
N PRO A 281 -18.12 -4.42 9.47
CA PRO A 281 -18.77 -3.63 8.41
C PRO A 281 -18.32 -3.97 6.99
N TYR A 282 -17.95 -5.19 6.68
CA TYR A 282 -17.32 -5.64 5.43
C TYR A 282 -18.30 -5.82 4.26
N ASN A 283 -19.46 -5.27 4.33
CA ASN A 283 -20.34 -5.17 3.18
C ASN A 283 -19.61 -4.46 2.03
N PRO A 284 -19.78 -4.93 0.78
CA PRO A 284 -19.16 -4.29 -0.36
C PRO A 284 -19.55 -2.81 -0.38
N VAL A 285 -18.58 -1.96 -0.09
CA VAL A 285 -18.74 -0.51 -0.13
C VAL A 285 -18.17 -0.06 -1.47
N THR A 286 -18.99 0.62 -2.25
CA THR A 286 -18.57 1.24 -3.51
C THR A 286 -17.29 2.03 -3.30
N GLY A 287 -16.30 1.80 -4.16
CA GLY A 287 -15.00 2.47 -4.09
C GLY A 287 -13.97 1.82 -3.16
N ARG A 288 -14.16 0.56 -2.73
CA ARG A 288 -13.16 -0.20 -1.99
C ARG A 288 -12.71 -1.41 -2.77
N ILE A 289 -11.41 -1.65 -2.79
CA ILE A 289 -10.86 -2.87 -3.34
C ILE A 289 -11.40 -4.03 -2.53
N ARG A 290 -12.05 -4.92 -3.24
CA ARG A 290 -12.59 -6.12 -2.67
C ARG A 290 -11.74 -7.27 -3.07
N THR A 291 -10.82 -7.63 -2.25
CA THR A 291 -10.11 -8.84 -2.48
C THR A 291 -9.38 -9.36 -1.30
N TRP A 292 -8.82 -10.45 -1.54
CA TRP A 292 -7.72 -11.11 -0.95
C TRP A 292 -6.68 -10.12 -0.40
N TRP A 293 -5.91 -10.53 0.53
CA TRP A 293 -5.02 -9.70 1.33
C TRP A 293 -3.86 -9.03 0.57
N ALA A 294 -3.56 -9.45 -0.65
CA ALA A 294 -2.49 -8.90 -1.48
C ALA A 294 -2.97 -8.01 -2.65
N ALA A 295 -4.19 -7.51 -2.60
CA ALA A 295 -4.80 -6.78 -3.70
C ALA A 295 -4.05 -5.53 -4.11
N SER A 296 -3.84 -5.38 -5.42
CA SER A 296 -3.35 -4.17 -6.04
C SER A 296 -4.48 -3.25 -6.49
N GLY A 297 -4.25 -1.95 -6.43
CA GLY A 297 -5.19 -0.97 -6.94
C GLY A 297 -5.07 0.39 -6.31
N SER A 298 -5.87 1.32 -6.80
CA SER A 298 -5.87 2.71 -6.34
C SER A 298 -7.25 3.32 -6.42
N MET A 299 -7.42 4.48 -5.81
CA MET A 299 -8.63 5.29 -5.96
C MET A 299 -8.63 6.13 -7.26
N HIS A 300 -7.63 5.95 -8.13
CA HIS A 300 -7.58 6.58 -9.43
C HIS A 300 -8.48 5.89 -10.44
N SER A 301 -9.14 6.67 -11.30
CA SER A 301 -9.98 6.10 -12.34
C SER A 301 -9.15 5.33 -13.36
N GLY A 302 -9.55 4.09 -13.62
CA GLY A 302 -9.07 3.25 -14.73
C GLY A 302 -7.77 2.50 -14.51
N GLY A 303 -7.20 2.48 -13.29
CA GLY A 303 -5.98 1.69 -13.05
C GLY A 303 -5.19 2.11 -11.82
N SER A 304 -3.92 1.71 -11.78
CA SER A 304 -3.03 1.91 -10.64
C SER A 304 -1.58 2.11 -11.10
N HIS A 305 -0.76 2.76 -10.28
CA HIS A 305 0.66 2.91 -10.56
C HIS A 305 1.47 1.73 -10.02
N PHE A 306 2.47 1.36 -10.80
CA PHE A 306 3.47 0.38 -10.41
C PHE A 306 4.87 0.95 -10.65
N ALA A 307 5.76 0.74 -9.70
CA ALA A 307 7.18 0.94 -9.92
C ALA A 307 7.82 -0.37 -10.38
N PHE A 308 8.70 -0.27 -11.35
CA PHE A 308 9.49 -1.38 -11.87
C PHE A 308 10.84 -1.48 -11.17
N GLY A 309 11.49 -2.60 -11.37
CA GLY A 309 12.80 -2.86 -10.77
C GLY A 309 13.89 -1.86 -11.17
N ASP A 310 13.76 -1.19 -12.31
CA ASP A 310 14.63 -0.09 -12.76
C ASP A 310 14.30 1.28 -12.13
N GLY A 311 13.28 1.33 -11.27
CA GLY A 311 12.80 2.54 -10.63
C GLY A 311 11.88 3.40 -11.52
N SER A 312 11.53 2.98 -12.73
CA SER A 312 10.50 3.65 -13.53
C SER A 312 9.12 3.45 -12.91
N VAL A 313 8.23 4.43 -13.06
CA VAL A 313 6.84 4.33 -12.59
C VAL A 313 5.91 4.44 -13.78
N ARG A 314 5.00 3.49 -13.91
CA ARG A 314 4.00 3.44 -14.99
C ARG A 314 2.61 3.27 -14.41
N PHE A 315 1.63 3.86 -15.09
CA PHE A 315 0.22 3.63 -14.78
C PHE A 315 -0.31 2.48 -15.64
N LEU A 316 -0.82 1.45 -15.03
CA LEU A 316 -1.40 0.31 -15.71
C LEU A 316 -2.92 0.39 -15.65
N ASN A 317 -3.54 0.09 -16.79
CA ASN A 317 -4.99 0.04 -16.89
C ASN A 317 -5.54 -1.17 -16.12
N GLU A 318 -6.69 -1.02 -15.48
CA GLU A 318 -7.36 -2.10 -14.74
C GLU A 318 -7.81 -3.27 -15.63
N ASN A 319 -7.86 -3.07 -16.96
CA ASN A 319 -8.12 -4.14 -17.94
C ASN A 319 -6.85 -4.87 -18.39
N THR A 320 -5.68 -4.60 -17.79
CA THR A 320 -4.45 -5.35 -18.09
C THR A 320 -4.69 -6.83 -17.82
N SER A 321 -4.27 -7.68 -18.77
CA SER A 321 -4.55 -9.12 -18.68
C SER A 321 -3.88 -9.76 -17.46
N ALA A 322 -4.55 -10.74 -16.87
CA ALA A 322 -4.00 -11.55 -15.77
C ALA A 322 -2.64 -12.16 -16.11
N VAL A 323 -2.49 -12.62 -17.35
CA VAL A 323 -1.23 -13.21 -17.85
C VAL A 323 -0.12 -12.16 -17.85
N SER A 324 -0.37 -10.95 -18.36
CA SER A 324 0.62 -9.87 -18.35
C SER A 324 0.99 -9.45 -16.94
N LEU A 325 0.02 -9.40 -16.02
CA LEU A 325 0.29 -9.05 -14.63
C LEU A 325 1.16 -10.11 -13.94
N GLU A 326 0.91 -11.39 -14.19
CA GLU A 326 1.75 -12.47 -13.66
C GLU A 326 3.17 -12.42 -14.21
N GLN A 327 3.33 -12.26 -15.53
CA GLN A 327 4.63 -12.13 -16.19
C GLN A 327 5.45 -10.95 -15.67
N LEU A 328 4.81 -9.81 -15.44
CA LEU A 328 5.46 -8.63 -14.85
C LEU A 328 5.77 -8.78 -13.35
N SER A 329 5.15 -9.73 -12.69
CA SER A 329 5.34 -9.96 -11.25
C SER A 329 6.52 -10.88 -10.94
N THR A 330 6.92 -11.77 -11.88
CA THR A 330 8.03 -12.71 -11.69
C THR A 330 9.38 -12.12 -12.07
N ILE A 331 10.48 -12.68 -11.52
CA ILE A 331 11.85 -12.23 -11.81
C ILE A 331 12.59 -13.10 -12.82
N ALA A 332 12.06 -14.31 -13.11
CA ALA A 332 12.75 -15.33 -13.90
C ALA A 332 11.76 -16.25 -14.61
N GLY A 333 10.61 -15.75 -15.04
CA GLY A 333 9.63 -16.50 -15.84
C GLY A 333 10.14 -16.81 -17.25
N GLY A 334 11.13 -16.08 -17.72
CA GLY A 334 11.69 -16.20 -19.08
C GLY A 334 10.82 -15.55 -20.15
N GLU A 335 9.91 -14.69 -19.76
CA GLU A 335 8.91 -14.06 -20.62
C GLU A 335 9.09 -12.56 -20.64
N VAL A 336 9.00 -11.96 -21.81
CA VAL A 336 8.98 -10.49 -21.96
C VAL A 336 7.53 -10.06 -22.11
N ALA A 337 6.92 -9.62 -21.01
CA ALA A 337 5.59 -9.07 -21.07
C ALA A 337 5.59 -7.74 -21.84
N SER A 338 4.77 -7.63 -22.87
CA SER A 338 4.50 -6.34 -23.48
C SER A 338 3.48 -5.58 -22.63
N VAL A 339 3.88 -4.45 -22.08
CA VAL A 339 2.96 -3.49 -21.46
C VAL A 339 2.42 -2.62 -22.59
N PRO A 340 1.10 -2.52 -22.78
CA PRO A 340 0.51 -1.62 -23.80
C PRO A 340 0.76 -0.15 -23.49
#